data_ba9ae7df7b0ec77064611a2d693a7a97
#
_entry.id   ba9ae7df7b0ec77064611a2d693a7a97
#
_cell.length_a   1.000
_cell.length_b   1.000
_cell.length_c   1.000
_cell.angle_alpha   90.00
_cell.angle_beta   90.00
_cell.angle_gamma   90.00
#
_symmetry.space_group_name_H-M   'P 1'
#
loop_
_entity.id
_entity.type
_entity.pdbx_description
1 polymer ?
#
loop_
_entity_poly.entity_id
_entity_poly.type
_entity_poly.pdbx_seq_one_letter_code
_entity_poly.pdbx_strand_id
1 'polypeptide(L)'
;MPRVEFTDNSVAVKEALEEACIAYLHEAAGELTSQTVRNSRAVKYGRHDVRGNWKYQVDENKLEATVGNPLEAAYWEELGTGEYALNKDGRKGWWVYVEGNDTPRSNQKYYTEKEAKEIAAFLRSQGLDAHATKGTEPNRPLYKAFKSLKAVLIRRAEEVLGARMK
;
A
#
# COMPACT_ATOMS: atom_id res chain seq x y z
N MET A 1 -56.50 14.80 -28.97
CA MET A 1 -55.79 14.87 -27.68
C MET A 1 -54.40 14.36 -27.90
N PRO A 2 -53.35 15.06 -27.46
CA PRO A 2 -52.02 14.57 -27.58
C PRO A 2 -51.85 13.30 -26.73
N ARG A 3 -51.31 12.23 -27.34
CA ARG A 3 -51.04 10.96 -26.66
C ARG A 3 -49.68 11.11 -25.99
N VAL A 4 -49.65 11.00 -24.67
CA VAL A 4 -48.37 10.98 -23.93
C VAL A 4 -47.90 9.52 -23.91
N GLU A 5 -46.78 9.24 -24.54
CA GLU A 5 -46.10 7.95 -24.44
C GLU A 5 -45.04 8.04 -23.32
N PHE A 6 -45.12 7.10 -22.40
CA PHE A 6 -44.14 6.97 -21.33
C PHE A 6 -43.23 5.80 -21.66
N THR A 7 -41.92 6.06 -21.74
CA THR A 7 -40.92 5.03 -21.95
C THR A 7 -40.11 4.87 -20.65
N ASP A 8 -40.12 3.68 -20.06
CA ASP A 8 -39.30 3.36 -18.89
C ASP A 8 -37.89 2.97 -19.34
N ASN A 9 -36.93 3.85 -19.06
CA ASN A 9 -35.52 3.66 -19.36
C ASN A 9 -34.67 3.30 -18.13
N SER A 10 -35.30 2.95 -17.00
CA SER A 10 -34.63 2.72 -15.71
C SER A 10 -33.54 1.65 -15.78
N VAL A 11 -33.79 0.56 -16.52
CA VAL A 11 -32.80 -0.52 -16.71
C VAL A 11 -31.58 -0.04 -17.49
N ALA A 12 -31.79 0.65 -18.61
CA ALA A 12 -30.71 1.15 -19.44
C ALA A 12 -29.86 2.21 -18.70
N VAL A 13 -30.49 3.07 -17.91
CA VAL A 13 -29.79 4.05 -17.06
C VAL A 13 -28.96 3.35 -15.98
N LYS A 14 -29.50 2.31 -15.35
CA LYS A 14 -28.77 1.54 -14.34
C LYS A 14 -27.55 0.87 -14.93
N GLU A 15 -27.67 0.18 -16.04
CA GLU A 15 -26.57 -0.49 -16.75
C GLU A 15 -25.48 0.52 -17.15
N ALA A 16 -25.87 1.66 -17.71
CA ALA A 16 -24.91 2.72 -18.09
C ALA A 16 -24.19 3.34 -16.88
N LEU A 17 -24.83 3.42 -15.71
CA LEU A 17 -24.20 3.87 -14.48
C LEU A 17 -23.23 2.84 -13.92
N GLU A 18 -23.59 1.56 -13.93
CA GLU A 18 -22.71 0.46 -13.49
C GLU A 18 -21.44 0.39 -14.36
N GLU A 19 -21.60 0.46 -15.68
CA GLU A 19 -20.50 0.49 -16.64
C GLU A 19 -19.55 1.69 -16.41
N ALA A 20 -20.12 2.87 -16.23
CA ALA A 20 -19.35 4.08 -15.93
C ALA A 20 -18.63 4.00 -14.58
N CYS A 21 -19.26 3.40 -13.57
CA CYS A 21 -18.67 3.18 -12.26
C CYS A 21 -17.47 2.22 -12.35
N ILE A 22 -17.62 1.09 -13.04
CA ILE A 22 -16.53 0.11 -13.22
C ILE A 22 -15.35 0.74 -13.95
N ALA A 23 -15.60 1.46 -15.06
CA ALA A 23 -14.55 2.15 -15.80
C ALA A 23 -13.82 3.17 -14.91
N TYR A 24 -14.57 3.95 -14.14
CA TYR A 24 -13.99 4.91 -13.19
C TYR A 24 -13.17 4.24 -12.08
N LEU A 25 -13.62 3.10 -11.53
CA LEU A 25 -12.87 2.36 -10.52
C LEU A 25 -11.51 1.87 -11.03
N HIS A 26 -11.45 1.41 -12.28
CA HIS A 26 -10.17 1.05 -12.92
C HIS A 26 -9.24 2.26 -13.06
N GLU A 27 -9.76 3.41 -13.51
CA GLU A 27 -8.97 4.64 -13.62
C GLU A 27 -8.45 5.09 -12.26
N ALA A 28 -9.33 5.22 -11.27
CA ALA A 28 -8.99 5.68 -9.93
C ALA A 28 -7.99 4.77 -9.21
N ALA A 29 -8.19 3.46 -9.28
CA ALA A 29 -7.29 2.47 -8.68
C ALA A 29 -5.93 2.43 -9.40
N GLY A 30 -5.91 2.57 -10.72
CA GLY A 30 -4.69 2.68 -11.52
C GLY A 30 -3.88 3.92 -11.16
N GLU A 31 -4.54 5.07 -11.02
CA GLU A 31 -3.90 6.34 -10.62
C GLU A 31 -3.35 6.24 -9.18
N LEU A 32 -4.13 5.69 -8.24
CA LEU A 32 -3.71 5.49 -6.85
C LEU A 32 -2.51 4.53 -6.77
N THR A 33 -2.54 3.42 -7.52
CA THR A 33 -1.43 2.47 -7.60
C THR A 33 -0.17 3.14 -8.15
N SER A 34 -0.28 3.87 -9.25
CA SER A 34 0.83 4.60 -9.87
C SER A 34 1.43 5.63 -8.94
N GLN A 35 0.61 6.37 -8.19
CA GLN A 35 1.09 7.33 -7.20
C GLN A 35 1.75 6.64 -6.01
N THR A 36 1.23 5.48 -5.59
CA THR A 36 1.83 4.67 -4.52
C THR A 36 3.21 4.15 -4.93
N VAL A 37 3.35 3.65 -6.15
CA VAL A 37 4.64 3.23 -6.74
C VAL A 37 5.64 4.39 -6.72
N ARG A 38 5.24 5.60 -7.10
CA ARG A 38 6.11 6.79 -7.05
C ARG A 38 6.55 7.16 -5.64
N ASN A 39 5.68 6.97 -4.65
CA ASN A 39 5.96 7.26 -3.23
C ASN A 39 6.79 6.18 -2.54
N SER A 40 6.79 4.95 -3.08
CA SER A 40 7.53 3.83 -2.51
C SER A 40 9.04 4.02 -2.66
N ARG A 41 9.79 3.61 -1.64
CA ARG A 41 11.25 3.65 -1.68
C ARG A 41 11.78 2.75 -2.79
N ALA A 42 12.82 3.21 -3.47
CA ALA A 42 13.53 2.44 -4.49
C ALA A 42 14.51 1.41 -3.88
N VAL A 43 14.27 1.00 -2.64
CA VAL A 43 15.13 0.06 -1.91
C VAL A 43 14.58 -1.35 -2.10
N LYS A 44 15.46 -2.28 -2.42
CA LYS A 44 15.15 -3.70 -2.39
C LYS A 44 15.33 -4.19 -0.96
N TYR A 45 14.30 -4.78 -0.40
CA TYR A 45 14.38 -5.52 0.85
C TYR A 45 14.77 -6.96 0.52
N GLY A 46 16.08 -7.25 0.54
CA GLY A 46 16.60 -8.51 0.04
C GLY A 46 16.26 -8.74 -1.43
N ARG A 47 15.56 -9.84 -1.75
CA ARG A 47 15.12 -10.17 -3.11
C ARG A 47 13.79 -9.51 -3.51
N HIS A 48 13.14 -8.77 -2.61
CA HIS A 48 11.79 -8.26 -2.82
C HIS A 48 11.80 -6.82 -3.33
N ASP A 49 11.28 -6.63 -4.53
CA ASP A 49 10.96 -5.31 -5.08
C ASP A 49 9.54 -4.91 -4.64
N VAL A 50 9.44 -4.23 -3.50
CA VAL A 50 8.16 -3.73 -3.00
C VAL A 50 7.51 -2.78 -4.00
N ARG A 51 8.32 -1.91 -4.62
CA ARG A 51 7.84 -0.89 -5.55
C ARG A 51 7.15 -1.47 -6.78
N GLY A 52 7.69 -2.55 -7.35
CA GLY A 52 7.14 -3.20 -8.55
C GLY A 52 5.95 -4.12 -8.27
N ASN A 53 5.62 -4.38 -7.00
CA ASN A 53 4.56 -5.32 -6.62
C ASN A 53 3.25 -4.66 -6.16
N TRP A 54 3.11 -3.34 -6.26
CA TRP A 54 1.84 -2.67 -6.05
C TRP A 54 0.88 -3.00 -7.18
N LYS A 55 -0.33 -3.44 -6.84
CA LYS A 55 -1.38 -3.86 -7.77
C LYS A 55 -2.73 -3.37 -7.30
N TYR A 56 -3.69 -3.33 -8.21
CA TYR A 56 -5.08 -3.14 -7.87
C TYR A 56 -5.95 -4.25 -8.44
N GLN A 57 -7.11 -4.42 -7.85
CA GLN A 57 -8.16 -5.31 -8.31
C GLN A 57 -9.50 -4.59 -8.19
N VAL A 58 -10.37 -4.77 -9.17
CA VAL A 58 -11.75 -4.27 -9.17
C VAL A 58 -12.71 -5.46 -9.04
N ASP A 59 -13.59 -5.40 -8.08
CA ASP A 59 -14.76 -6.30 -7.93
C ASP A 59 -15.95 -5.60 -8.56
N GLU A 60 -16.29 -5.99 -9.77
CA GLU A 60 -17.37 -5.38 -10.56
C GLU A 60 -18.76 -5.63 -9.91
N ASN A 61 -18.94 -6.76 -9.22
CA ASN A 61 -20.20 -7.08 -8.57
C ASN A 61 -20.46 -6.22 -7.33
N LYS A 62 -19.40 -5.84 -6.61
CA LYS A 62 -19.50 -4.99 -5.42
C LYS A 62 -19.28 -3.52 -5.72
N LEU A 63 -18.83 -3.19 -6.94
CA LEU A 63 -18.37 -1.86 -7.33
C LEU A 63 -17.30 -1.33 -6.37
N GLU A 64 -16.32 -2.16 -6.08
CA GLU A 64 -15.20 -1.85 -5.18
C GLU A 64 -13.86 -2.03 -5.89
N ALA A 65 -12.91 -1.14 -5.59
CA ALA A 65 -11.53 -1.29 -6.01
C ALA A 65 -10.60 -1.39 -4.80
N THR A 66 -9.70 -2.36 -4.84
CA THR A 66 -8.68 -2.57 -3.80
C THR A 66 -7.30 -2.35 -4.37
N VAL A 67 -6.49 -1.54 -3.70
CA VAL A 67 -5.07 -1.35 -4.00
C VAL A 67 -4.24 -1.98 -2.89
N GLY A 68 -3.25 -2.80 -3.26
CA GLY A 68 -2.45 -3.52 -2.29
C GLY A 68 -1.12 -4.02 -2.83
N ASN A 69 -0.34 -4.59 -1.93
CA ASN A 69 0.93 -5.22 -2.23
C ASN A 69 1.01 -6.55 -1.46
N PRO A 70 1.31 -7.69 -2.12
CA PRO A 70 1.33 -8.99 -1.47
C PRO A 70 2.56 -9.21 -0.57
N LEU A 71 3.56 -8.33 -0.63
CA LEU A 71 4.80 -8.50 0.11
C LEU A 71 4.68 -7.93 1.52
N GLU A 72 5.09 -8.70 2.53
CA GLU A 72 5.17 -8.25 3.92
C GLU A 72 6.05 -7.01 4.10
N ALA A 73 7.09 -6.87 3.28
CA ALA A 73 7.95 -5.70 3.27
C ALA A 73 7.21 -4.39 2.94
N ALA A 74 6.11 -4.46 2.17
CA ALA A 74 5.25 -3.29 1.91
C ALA A 74 4.50 -2.84 3.16
N TYR A 75 4.06 -3.79 4.00
CA TYR A 75 3.47 -3.49 5.30
C TYR A 75 4.47 -2.77 6.21
N TRP A 76 5.72 -3.23 6.25
CA TRP A 76 6.77 -2.56 7.03
C TRP A 76 7.12 -1.19 6.48
N GLU A 77 7.09 -1.00 5.16
CA GLU A 77 7.30 0.30 4.55
C GLU A 77 6.14 1.27 4.88
N GLU A 78 4.91 0.78 4.89
CA GLU A 78 3.73 1.59 5.21
C GLU A 78 3.67 1.98 6.68
N LEU A 79 3.88 1.03 7.59
CA LEU A 79 3.65 1.23 9.02
C LEU A 79 4.93 1.44 9.84
N GLY A 80 6.09 1.20 9.26
CA GLY A 80 7.36 1.20 9.99
C GLY A 80 7.54 -0.06 10.83
N THR A 81 8.72 -0.19 11.44
CA THR A 81 9.08 -1.34 12.28
C THR A 81 9.77 -0.89 13.56
N GLY A 82 9.83 -1.79 14.54
CA GLY A 82 10.54 -1.55 15.79
C GLY A 82 9.99 -0.37 16.58
N GLU A 83 10.86 0.51 17.07
CA GLU A 83 10.46 1.69 17.84
C GLU A 83 9.65 2.70 17.04
N TYR A 84 9.74 2.66 15.70
CA TYR A 84 9.07 3.57 14.79
C TYR A 84 7.70 3.05 14.30
N ALA A 85 7.32 1.83 14.69
CA ALA A 85 6.04 1.24 14.26
C ALA A 85 4.86 2.10 14.69
N LEU A 86 4.01 2.51 13.74
CA LEU A 86 2.82 3.33 14.00
C LEU A 86 1.79 2.64 14.89
N ASN A 87 1.71 1.31 14.80
CA ASN A 87 0.80 0.48 15.62
C ASN A 87 1.27 0.35 17.07
N LYS A 88 2.48 0.85 17.41
CA LYS A 88 3.10 0.77 18.75
C LYS A 88 3.34 -0.67 19.26
N ASP A 89 3.12 -1.67 18.45
CA ASP A 89 3.38 -3.09 18.69
C ASP A 89 4.80 -3.53 18.28
N GLY A 90 5.58 -2.59 17.78
CA GLY A 90 6.94 -2.81 17.32
C GLY A 90 7.91 -3.15 18.45
N ARG A 91 8.92 -3.92 18.08
CA ARG A 91 10.02 -4.31 18.96
C ARG A 91 10.72 -3.09 19.57
N LYS A 92 11.07 -3.16 20.85
CA LYS A 92 11.80 -2.10 21.56
C LYS A 92 13.29 -2.40 21.60
N GLY A 93 14.11 -1.34 21.63
CA GLY A 93 15.58 -1.43 21.69
C GLY A 93 16.22 -1.87 20.37
N TRP A 94 17.54 -2.07 20.44
CA TRP A 94 18.35 -2.45 19.29
C TRP A 94 18.41 -3.98 19.13
N TRP A 95 18.48 -4.43 17.87
CA TRP A 95 18.75 -5.83 17.54
C TRP A 95 19.66 -5.94 16.32
N VAL A 96 20.19 -7.13 16.13
CA VAL A 96 20.99 -7.48 14.95
C VAL A 96 20.20 -8.51 14.14
N TYR A 97 20.18 -8.35 12.83
CA TYR A 97 19.67 -9.35 11.91
C TYR A 97 20.72 -9.60 10.81
N VAL A 98 20.66 -10.79 10.23
CA VAL A 98 21.46 -11.18 9.06
C VAL A 98 20.51 -11.34 7.89
N GLU A 99 20.85 -10.71 6.76
CA GLU A 99 20.00 -10.77 5.57
C GLU A 99 19.93 -12.20 5.03
N GLY A 100 18.71 -12.67 4.71
CA GLY A 100 18.47 -14.04 4.27
C GLY A 100 18.34 -15.08 5.39
N ASN A 101 18.38 -14.66 6.66
CA ASN A 101 18.21 -15.55 7.81
C ASN A 101 16.97 -15.15 8.60
N ASP A 102 15.90 -15.96 8.49
CA ASP A 102 14.68 -15.79 9.29
C ASP A 102 14.94 -16.19 10.75
N THR A 103 15.44 -15.25 11.54
CA THR A 103 15.61 -15.50 12.99
C THR A 103 14.23 -15.41 13.66
N PRO A 104 13.76 -16.49 14.34
CA PRO A 104 12.47 -16.48 15.01
C PRO A 104 12.36 -15.34 16.02
N ARG A 105 11.23 -14.62 16.01
CA ARG A 105 10.98 -13.46 16.90
C ARG A 105 11.13 -13.77 18.39
N SER A 106 10.90 -15.02 18.81
CA SER A 106 10.86 -15.44 20.21
C SER A 106 12.20 -15.46 20.94
N ASN A 107 13.33 -15.55 20.22
CA ASN A 107 14.66 -15.71 20.83
C ASN A 107 15.57 -14.48 20.62
N GLN A 108 15.01 -13.34 20.26
CA GLN A 108 15.81 -12.17 19.95
C GLN A 108 16.16 -11.39 21.21
N LYS A 109 17.45 -11.31 21.50
CA LYS A 109 18.01 -10.49 22.57
C LYS A 109 17.96 -9.00 22.21
N TYR A 110 17.70 -8.17 23.20
CA TYR A 110 17.81 -6.71 23.04
C TYR A 110 19.23 -6.28 23.45
N TYR A 111 19.76 -5.34 22.71
CA TYR A 111 21.09 -4.80 22.92
C TYR A 111 21.01 -3.28 23.11
N THR A 112 22.06 -2.71 23.65
CA THR A 112 22.35 -1.29 23.50
C THR A 112 22.79 -1.00 22.07
N GLU A 113 22.74 0.25 21.63
CA GLU A 113 23.22 0.63 20.29
C GLU A 113 24.66 0.19 20.02
N LYS A 114 25.53 0.38 21.01
CA LYS A 114 26.94 0.04 20.91
C LYS A 114 27.12 -1.47 20.72
N GLU A 115 26.53 -2.28 21.58
CA GLU A 115 26.59 -3.74 21.49
C GLU A 115 26.06 -4.26 20.15
N ALA A 116 24.90 -3.74 19.69
CA ALA A 116 24.32 -4.15 18.43
C ALA A 116 25.24 -3.84 17.23
N LYS A 117 25.86 -2.67 17.22
CA LYS A 117 26.82 -2.27 16.18
C LYS A 117 28.08 -3.11 16.20
N GLU A 118 28.61 -3.42 17.37
CA GLU A 118 29.80 -4.28 17.54
C GLU A 118 29.51 -5.71 17.06
N ILE A 119 28.35 -6.30 17.44
CA ILE A 119 27.94 -7.62 16.98
C ILE A 119 27.76 -7.64 15.46
N ALA A 120 27.08 -6.65 14.89
CA ALA A 120 26.90 -6.56 13.44
C ALA A 120 28.24 -6.44 12.70
N ALA A 121 29.19 -5.67 13.24
CA ALA A 121 30.53 -5.54 12.68
C ALA A 121 31.30 -6.87 12.74
N PHE A 122 31.20 -7.58 13.86
CA PHE A 122 31.81 -8.92 13.99
C PHE A 122 31.22 -9.91 12.98
N LEU A 123 29.90 -9.98 12.86
CA LEU A 123 29.24 -10.89 11.90
C LEU A 123 29.61 -10.55 10.45
N ARG A 124 29.72 -9.28 10.10
CA ARG A 124 30.23 -8.85 8.78
C ARG A 124 31.67 -9.29 8.52
N SER A 125 32.52 -9.27 9.55
CA SER A 125 33.92 -9.78 9.41
C SER A 125 33.95 -11.29 9.13
N GLN A 126 32.88 -12.01 9.48
CA GLN A 126 32.72 -13.45 9.16
C GLN A 126 32.02 -13.67 7.79
N GLY A 127 31.82 -12.63 6.99
CA GLY A 127 31.21 -12.73 5.66
C GLY A 127 29.68 -12.76 5.65
N LEU A 128 29.03 -12.46 6.78
CA LEU A 128 27.56 -12.37 6.89
C LEU A 128 27.11 -10.95 6.64
N ASP A 129 25.98 -10.79 5.93
CA ASP A 129 25.36 -9.48 5.73
C ASP A 129 24.49 -9.11 6.94
N ALA A 130 25.14 -8.60 7.98
CA ALA A 130 24.55 -8.32 9.28
C ALA A 130 24.33 -6.83 9.52
N HIS A 131 23.17 -6.48 10.06
CA HIS A 131 22.74 -5.12 10.31
C HIS A 131 22.27 -4.93 11.74
N ALA A 132 22.66 -3.80 12.36
CA ALA A 132 22.13 -3.35 13.65
C ALA A 132 21.04 -2.31 13.40
N THR A 133 19.89 -2.47 14.02
CA THR A 133 18.74 -1.56 13.85
C THR A 133 17.89 -1.49 15.12
N LYS A 134 17.12 -0.43 15.27
CA LYS A 134 16.00 -0.32 16.22
C LYS A 134 14.65 -0.19 15.52
N GLY A 135 14.64 -0.40 14.21
CA GLY A 135 13.47 -0.31 13.36
C GLY A 135 13.68 0.64 12.19
N THR A 136 12.65 0.72 11.36
CA THR A 136 12.61 1.58 10.18
C THR A 136 11.44 2.54 10.29
N GLU A 137 11.70 3.81 10.03
CA GLU A 137 10.64 4.83 10.00
C GLU A 137 9.62 4.55 8.89
N PRO A 138 8.32 4.75 9.16
CA PRO A 138 7.26 4.52 8.18
C PRO A 138 7.38 5.51 7.01
N ASN A 139 7.41 4.99 5.79
CA ASN A 139 7.37 5.81 4.58
C ASN A 139 5.94 6.18 4.19
N ARG A 140 4.98 5.29 4.43
CA ARG A 140 3.54 5.47 4.17
C ARG A 140 3.20 5.77 2.70
N PRO A 141 3.68 5.00 1.73
CA PRO A 141 3.49 5.30 0.32
C PRO A 141 2.02 5.31 -0.10
N LEU A 142 1.23 4.34 0.34
CA LEU A 142 -0.20 4.23 0.03
C LEU A 142 -1.00 5.35 0.70
N TYR A 143 -0.75 5.61 1.98
CA TYR A 143 -1.41 6.70 2.69
C TYR A 143 -1.13 8.07 2.05
N LYS A 144 0.11 8.35 1.68
CA LYS A 144 0.50 9.59 1.00
C LYS A 144 -0.19 9.73 -0.35
N ALA A 145 -0.25 8.65 -1.13
CA ALA A 145 -0.94 8.60 -2.42
C ALA A 145 -2.43 8.89 -2.24
N PHE A 146 -3.09 8.17 -1.33
CA PHE A 146 -4.50 8.38 -1.03
C PHE A 146 -4.78 9.80 -0.56
N LYS A 147 -3.98 10.32 0.37
CA LYS A 147 -4.17 11.69 0.88
C LYS A 147 -4.06 12.74 -0.21
N SER A 148 -3.13 12.57 -1.17
CA SER A 148 -2.93 13.53 -2.26
C SER A 148 -4.02 13.45 -3.33
N LEU A 149 -4.58 12.27 -3.59
CA LEU A 149 -5.52 12.05 -4.69
C LEU A 149 -6.99 12.09 -4.27
N LYS A 150 -7.30 11.87 -2.98
CA LYS A 150 -8.68 11.72 -2.49
C LYS A 150 -9.66 12.76 -3.02
N ALA A 151 -9.32 14.05 -2.91
CA ALA A 151 -10.22 15.12 -3.31
C ALA A 151 -10.45 15.15 -4.85
N VAL A 152 -9.40 14.86 -5.61
CA VAL A 152 -9.48 14.81 -7.08
C VAL A 152 -10.31 13.62 -7.53
N LEU A 153 -10.10 12.44 -6.93
CA LEU A 153 -10.85 11.25 -7.26
C LEU A 153 -12.34 11.40 -6.92
N ILE A 154 -12.69 11.97 -5.76
CA ILE A 154 -14.09 12.22 -5.40
C ILE A 154 -14.76 13.14 -6.44
N ARG A 155 -14.12 14.26 -6.78
CA ARG A 155 -14.67 15.20 -7.76
C ARG A 155 -14.88 14.55 -9.12
N ARG A 156 -13.92 13.76 -9.61
CA ARG A 156 -14.07 13.03 -10.89
C ARG A 156 -15.19 12.00 -10.83
N ALA A 157 -15.37 11.30 -9.71
CA ALA A 157 -16.50 10.40 -9.52
C ALA A 157 -17.83 11.13 -9.71
N GLU A 158 -17.98 12.28 -9.07
CA GLU A 158 -19.18 13.14 -9.18
C GLU A 158 -19.42 13.60 -10.62
N GLU A 159 -18.36 13.98 -11.34
CA GLU A 159 -18.42 14.40 -12.75
C GLU A 159 -18.85 13.24 -13.66
N VAL A 160 -18.22 12.06 -13.53
CA VAL A 160 -18.48 10.89 -14.38
C VAL A 160 -19.89 10.34 -14.15
N LEU A 161 -20.28 10.16 -12.89
CA LEU A 161 -21.60 9.62 -12.54
C LEU A 161 -22.70 10.64 -12.79
N GLY A 162 -22.48 11.92 -12.48
CA GLY A 162 -23.42 12.99 -12.72
C GLY A 162 -23.71 13.26 -14.20
N ALA A 163 -22.73 13.02 -15.10
CA ALA A 163 -22.94 13.14 -16.53
C ALA A 163 -23.88 12.06 -17.11
N ARG A 164 -24.00 10.92 -16.46
CA ARG A 164 -24.87 9.80 -16.88
C ARG A 164 -26.29 9.90 -16.34
N MET A 165 -26.54 10.78 -15.37
CA MET A 165 -27.85 11.01 -14.77
C MET A 165 -28.63 12.18 -15.42
N LYS A 166 -28.06 12.85 -16.42
CA LYS A 166 -28.70 13.90 -17.22
C LYS A 166 -29.19 13.34 -18.54
#